data_f532c07e9edffb3bdb66770986ed8307
#
_entry.id   f532c07e9edffb3bdb66770986ed8307
#
_cell.length_a   1.000
_cell.length_b   1.000
_cell.length_c   1.000
_cell.angle_alpha   90.00
_cell.angle_beta   90.00
_cell.angle_gamma   90.00
#
_symmetry.space_group_name_H-M   'P 1'
#
loop_
_entity.id
_entity.type
_entity.pdbx_description
1 polymer ?
#
loop_
_entity_poly.entity_id
_entity_poly.type
_entity_poly.pdbx_seq_one_letter_code
_entity_poly.pdbx_strand_id
1 'polypeptide(L)'
;MNSAKYVLTATSAFFLAIALTEGGDWIEAVAQTTEPSRFPSGIRGLADGQDASPSGRWLLDARDDEERFRRLQIYAGGTDQQMWQVGYRYEEVYQAIIDENWELGTHHWGKLRNVFNVALMKRPNRTPNAEELFLDDNWQLLSAALEAGDPTAAHETFLQQRQACISCHVAEGFEFVNSMLMFKETASFPEN
;
A
#
# COMPACT_ATOMS: atom_id res chain seq x y z
N MET A 1 -46.09 -21.71 45.53
CA MET A 1 -46.32 -20.26 45.36
C MET A 1 -45.18 -19.72 44.54
N ASN A 2 -45.42 -19.62 43.23
CA ASN A 2 -44.42 -19.23 42.22
C ASN A 2 -44.70 -17.79 41.80
N SER A 3 -43.73 -16.93 41.99
CA SER A 3 -43.75 -15.59 41.42
C SER A 3 -42.75 -15.52 40.28
N ALA A 4 -43.26 -15.57 39.05
CA ALA A 4 -42.47 -15.31 37.83
C ALA A 4 -42.33 -13.80 37.68
N LYS A 5 -41.07 -13.33 37.59
CA LYS A 5 -40.72 -11.96 37.23
C LYS A 5 -40.55 -11.87 35.73
N TYR A 6 -41.45 -11.13 35.08
CA TYR A 6 -41.31 -10.76 33.67
C TYR A 6 -40.31 -9.62 33.55
N VAL A 7 -39.27 -9.84 32.76
CA VAL A 7 -38.37 -8.78 32.28
C VAL A 7 -38.98 -8.20 31.00
N LEU A 8 -39.41 -6.95 31.07
CA LEU A 8 -39.81 -6.19 29.87
C LEU A 8 -38.56 -5.71 29.15
N THR A 9 -38.37 -6.22 27.96
CA THR A 9 -37.43 -5.64 27.00
C THR A 9 -38.14 -4.50 26.24
N ALA A 10 -37.67 -3.28 26.44
CA ALA A 10 -38.14 -2.11 25.70
C ALA A 10 -37.56 -2.14 24.27
N THR A 11 -38.40 -2.43 23.31
CA THR A 11 -38.12 -2.23 21.91
C THR A 11 -38.40 -0.77 21.58
N SER A 12 -37.34 0.00 21.33
CA SER A 12 -37.45 1.36 20.81
C SER A 12 -37.90 1.31 19.36
N ALA A 13 -39.18 1.61 19.14
CA ALA A 13 -39.71 1.85 17.81
C ALA A 13 -39.29 3.27 17.36
N PHE A 14 -38.38 3.34 16.41
CA PHE A 14 -38.10 4.59 15.70
C PHE A 14 -39.26 4.86 14.73
N PHE A 15 -40.12 5.82 15.10
CA PHE A 15 -41.10 6.37 14.16
C PHE A 15 -40.40 7.28 13.15
N LEU A 16 -40.34 6.82 11.92
CA LEU A 16 -39.97 7.63 10.77
C LEU A 16 -41.15 8.55 10.44
N ALA A 17 -41.09 9.82 10.86
CA ALA A 17 -42.04 10.82 10.40
C ALA A 17 -41.69 11.23 8.98
N ILE A 18 -42.43 10.72 8.00
CA ILE A 18 -42.38 11.21 6.62
C ILE A 18 -43.21 12.48 6.55
N ALA A 19 -42.55 13.63 6.57
CA ALA A 19 -43.19 14.88 6.20
C ALA A 19 -43.17 14.98 4.66
N LEU A 20 -44.34 14.85 4.07
CA LEU A 20 -44.57 15.19 2.66
C LEU A 20 -44.61 16.70 2.53
N THR A 21 -43.51 17.32 2.13
CA THR A 21 -43.50 18.69 1.59
C THR A 21 -43.28 18.59 0.09
N GLU A 22 -44.17 19.26 -0.63
CA GLU A 22 -44.19 19.29 -2.10
C GLU A 22 -42.92 19.93 -2.65
N GLY A 23 -42.30 19.27 -3.65
CA GLY A 23 -41.50 19.92 -4.67
C GLY A 23 -40.03 20.16 -4.35
N GLY A 24 -39.17 19.37 -4.96
CA GLY A 24 -37.77 19.73 -5.26
C GLY A 24 -36.78 19.51 -4.11
N ASP A 25 -35.75 18.80 -4.36
CA ASP A 25 -34.50 18.63 -3.59
C ASP A 25 -34.21 17.27 -2.97
N TRP A 26 -34.71 16.20 -3.59
CA TRP A 26 -34.31 14.83 -3.19
C TRP A 26 -32.94 14.42 -3.71
N ILE A 27 -32.34 15.21 -4.60
CA ILE A 27 -31.06 14.86 -5.24
C ILE A 27 -29.86 15.39 -4.46
N GLU A 28 -29.99 16.45 -3.66
CA GLU A 28 -28.87 17.02 -2.90
C GLU A 28 -28.56 16.32 -1.56
N ALA A 29 -29.54 15.66 -0.95
CA ALA A 29 -29.35 15.05 0.37
C ALA A 29 -28.58 13.70 0.33
N VAL A 30 -28.46 13.05 -0.83
CA VAL A 30 -27.72 11.79 -0.98
C VAL A 30 -26.24 12.03 -1.31
N ALA A 31 -25.87 13.25 -1.68
CA ALA A 31 -24.49 13.57 -2.10
C ALA A 31 -23.54 13.94 -0.95
N GLN A 32 -23.96 13.92 0.31
CA GLN A 32 -23.14 14.37 1.45
C GLN A 32 -22.84 13.32 2.53
N THR A 33 -23.03 12.04 2.27
CA THR A 33 -22.30 11.04 3.04
C THR A 33 -20.91 10.95 2.44
N THR A 34 -20.06 11.93 2.74
CA THR A 34 -18.63 11.81 2.52
C THR A 34 -18.12 10.73 3.46
N GLU A 35 -18.14 9.49 3.01
CA GLU A 35 -17.22 8.50 3.53
C GLU A 35 -15.83 9.14 3.53
N PRO A 36 -15.09 9.14 4.65
CA PRO A 36 -13.71 9.58 4.61
C PRO A 36 -13.01 8.72 3.56
N SER A 37 -12.64 9.33 2.44
CA SER A 37 -11.99 8.60 1.36
C SER A 37 -10.76 7.91 1.97
N ARG A 38 -10.65 6.59 1.82
CA ARG A 38 -9.48 5.79 2.23
C ARG A 38 -8.19 6.27 1.58
N PHE A 39 -8.28 7.21 0.65
CA PHE A 39 -7.15 7.79 -0.03
C PHE A 39 -6.90 9.21 0.51
N PRO A 40 -5.65 9.53 0.90
CA PRO A 40 -5.29 10.90 1.25
C PRO A 40 -5.69 11.84 0.12
N SER A 41 -6.35 12.94 0.47
CA SER A 41 -6.91 13.93 -0.45
C SER A 41 -5.87 14.64 -1.35
N GLY A 42 -4.59 14.24 -1.32
CA GLY A 42 -3.50 14.88 -2.06
C GLY A 42 -3.44 14.62 -3.57
N ILE A 43 -4.23 13.67 -4.10
CA ILE A 43 -4.19 13.32 -5.53
C ILE A 43 -5.35 13.95 -6.32
N ARG A 44 -6.30 14.59 -5.65
CA ARG A 44 -7.51 15.14 -6.28
C ARG A 44 -7.26 16.34 -7.21
N GLY A 45 -6.12 17.02 -7.13
CA GLY A 45 -5.88 18.23 -7.90
C GLY A 45 -5.73 18.05 -9.42
N LEU A 46 -5.42 16.84 -9.91
CA LEU A 46 -5.29 16.59 -11.34
C LEU A 46 -6.62 16.26 -12.04
N ALA A 47 -7.64 15.82 -11.29
CA ALA A 47 -8.93 15.44 -11.85
C ALA A 47 -9.77 16.64 -12.30
N ASP A 48 -9.55 17.81 -11.72
CA ASP A 48 -10.41 18.98 -11.88
C ASP A 48 -9.95 19.93 -13.01
N GLY A 49 -8.91 19.57 -13.77
CA GLY A 49 -8.38 20.38 -14.87
C GLY A 49 -7.78 21.74 -14.45
N GLN A 50 -7.77 22.06 -13.15
CA GLN A 50 -7.23 23.31 -12.63
C GLN A 50 -5.71 23.43 -12.76
N ASP A 51 -5.04 22.30 -12.91
CA ASP A 51 -3.58 22.21 -13.06
C ASP A 51 -3.15 21.98 -14.51
N ALA A 52 -4.04 22.14 -15.46
CA ALA A 52 -3.71 22.00 -16.86
C ALA A 52 -2.62 23.00 -17.28
N SER A 53 -1.54 22.49 -17.84
CA SER A 53 -0.47 23.32 -18.39
C SER A 53 -0.87 23.79 -19.78
N PRO A 54 -1.06 25.10 -20.02
CA PRO A 54 -1.51 25.61 -21.31
C PRO A 54 -0.46 25.40 -22.42
N SER A 55 0.82 25.30 -22.07
CA SER A 55 1.92 25.10 -23.04
C SER A 55 2.44 23.66 -23.09
N GLY A 56 1.93 22.75 -22.26
CA GLY A 56 2.47 21.40 -22.07
C GLY A 56 3.77 21.35 -21.25
N ARG A 57 4.30 22.47 -20.80
CA ARG A 57 5.49 22.59 -19.97
C ARG A 57 5.09 22.70 -18.50
N TRP A 58 4.44 21.69 -17.97
CA TRP A 58 3.69 21.67 -16.72
C TRP A 58 4.43 22.22 -15.47
N LEU A 59 5.75 22.11 -15.41
CA LEU A 59 6.55 22.70 -14.31
C LEU A 59 6.88 24.18 -14.57
N LEU A 60 7.14 24.54 -15.85
CA LEU A 60 7.49 25.92 -16.20
C LEU A 60 6.29 26.84 -16.21
N ASP A 61 5.09 26.29 -16.45
CA ASP A 61 3.83 27.02 -16.41
C ASP A 61 3.28 27.23 -15.00
N ALA A 62 3.98 26.72 -13.96
CA ALA A 62 3.63 26.98 -12.57
C ALA A 62 3.80 28.48 -12.25
N ARG A 63 2.85 29.06 -11.54
CA ARG A 63 2.81 30.49 -11.18
C ARG A 63 3.95 30.89 -10.25
N ASP A 64 4.30 29.96 -9.35
CA ASP A 64 5.30 30.15 -8.30
C ASP A 64 5.96 28.81 -7.92
N ASP A 65 6.89 28.83 -6.98
CA ASP A 65 7.60 27.65 -6.53
C ASP A 65 6.69 26.73 -5.69
N GLU A 66 5.73 27.27 -4.95
CA GLU A 66 4.79 26.45 -4.17
C GLU A 66 3.94 25.58 -5.11
N GLU A 67 3.38 26.17 -6.16
CA GLU A 67 2.65 25.43 -7.17
C GLU A 67 3.54 24.43 -7.91
N ARG A 68 4.78 24.79 -8.20
CA ARG A 68 5.76 23.91 -8.85
C ARG A 68 6.07 22.69 -7.99
N PHE A 69 6.36 22.89 -6.69
CA PHE A 69 6.60 21.78 -5.77
C PHE A 69 5.36 20.94 -5.53
N ARG A 70 4.17 21.55 -5.48
CA ARG A 70 2.91 20.80 -5.41
C ARG A 70 2.71 19.89 -6.62
N ARG A 71 2.95 20.39 -7.82
CA ARG A 71 2.91 19.58 -9.06
C ARG A 71 3.93 18.45 -9.05
N LEU A 72 5.15 18.70 -8.58
CA LEU A 72 6.18 17.66 -8.40
C LEU A 72 5.74 16.61 -7.39
N GLN A 73 5.16 17.00 -6.29
CA GLN A 73 4.65 16.06 -5.27
C GLN A 73 3.54 15.18 -5.84
N ILE A 74 2.61 15.74 -6.60
CA ILE A 74 1.57 14.98 -7.29
C ILE A 74 2.18 14.00 -8.29
N TYR A 75 3.12 14.46 -9.11
CA TYR A 75 3.84 13.62 -10.08
C TYR A 75 4.63 12.50 -9.40
N ALA A 76 5.29 12.80 -8.28
CA ALA A 76 6.04 11.81 -7.52
C ALA A 76 5.13 10.74 -6.87
N GLY A 77 3.82 11.02 -6.78
CA GLY A 77 2.82 10.07 -6.28
C GLY A 77 2.97 9.68 -4.82
N GLY A 78 2.20 8.69 -4.43
CA GLY A 78 2.26 8.06 -3.11
C GLY A 78 3.29 6.93 -3.04
N THR A 79 3.13 6.06 -2.04
CA THR A 79 4.00 4.87 -1.87
C THR A 79 3.67 3.74 -2.84
N ASP A 80 2.52 3.80 -3.50
CA ASP A 80 2.05 2.83 -4.47
C ASP A 80 3.03 2.64 -5.63
N GLN A 81 3.57 3.73 -6.17
CA GLN A 81 4.59 3.66 -7.23
C GLN A 81 5.89 2.99 -6.77
N GLN A 82 6.31 3.26 -5.53
CA GLN A 82 7.48 2.60 -4.95
C GLN A 82 7.19 1.12 -4.68
N MET A 83 6.01 0.78 -4.18
CA MET A 83 5.63 -0.61 -3.95
C MET A 83 5.52 -1.41 -5.26
N TRP A 84 5.09 -0.78 -6.34
CA TRP A 84 5.15 -1.41 -7.67
C TRP A 84 6.59 -1.75 -8.09
N GLN A 85 7.55 -0.81 -7.90
CA GLN A 85 8.96 -1.07 -8.16
C GLN A 85 9.58 -2.08 -7.20
N VAL A 86 9.16 -2.09 -5.93
CA VAL A 86 9.54 -3.12 -4.94
C VAL A 86 9.07 -4.48 -5.43
N GLY A 87 7.81 -4.60 -5.86
CA GLY A 87 7.23 -5.83 -6.38
C GLY A 87 8.00 -6.38 -7.57
N TYR A 88 8.27 -5.55 -8.57
CA TYR A 88 9.08 -5.95 -9.74
C TYR A 88 10.45 -6.51 -9.32
N ARG A 89 11.16 -5.81 -8.41
CA ARG A 89 12.48 -6.26 -7.97
C ARG A 89 12.42 -7.53 -7.11
N TYR A 90 11.35 -7.69 -6.36
CA TYR A 90 11.10 -8.89 -5.59
C TYR A 90 10.94 -10.13 -6.49
N GLU A 91 10.19 -10.01 -7.59
CA GLU A 91 10.05 -11.06 -8.59
C GLU A 91 11.37 -11.35 -9.30
N GLU A 92 12.18 -10.33 -9.62
CA GLU A 92 13.52 -10.49 -10.20
C GLU A 92 14.50 -11.20 -9.25
N VAL A 93 14.41 -10.94 -7.92
CA VAL A 93 15.20 -11.68 -6.93
C VAL A 93 14.79 -13.14 -6.91
N TYR A 94 13.49 -13.42 -6.91
CA TYR A 94 12.96 -14.78 -6.96
C TYR A 94 13.49 -15.57 -8.17
N GLN A 95 13.38 -14.95 -9.35
CA GLN A 95 13.86 -15.57 -10.58
C GLN A 95 15.38 -15.75 -10.59
N ALA A 96 16.11 -14.76 -10.09
CA ALA A 96 17.58 -14.85 -10.00
C ALA A 96 18.03 -15.99 -9.08
N ILE A 97 17.29 -16.30 -8.01
CA ILE A 97 17.55 -17.45 -7.13
C ILE A 97 17.30 -18.76 -7.89
N ILE A 98 16.20 -18.87 -8.66
CA ILE A 98 15.90 -20.04 -9.48
C ILE A 98 17.02 -20.30 -10.50
N ASP A 99 17.49 -19.23 -11.15
CA ASP A 99 18.52 -19.29 -12.18
C ASP A 99 19.95 -19.38 -11.59
N GLU A 100 20.09 -19.40 -10.26
CA GLU A 100 21.37 -19.33 -9.54
C GLU A 100 22.25 -18.14 -9.98
N ASN A 101 21.60 -17.04 -10.39
CA ASN A 101 22.27 -15.81 -10.79
C ASN A 101 22.43 -14.86 -9.59
N TRP A 102 23.40 -15.17 -8.75
CA TRP A 102 23.63 -14.51 -7.46
C TRP A 102 23.95 -13.04 -7.58
N GLU A 103 24.69 -12.64 -8.62
CA GLU A 103 25.00 -11.23 -8.88
C GLU A 103 23.74 -10.42 -9.20
N LEU A 104 22.85 -10.99 -10.02
CA LEU A 104 21.57 -10.36 -10.36
C LEU A 104 20.65 -10.27 -9.14
N GLY A 105 20.58 -11.36 -8.35
CA GLY A 105 19.81 -11.41 -7.11
C GLY A 105 20.27 -10.33 -6.12
N THR A 106 21.57 -10.24 -5.85
CA THR A 106 22.17 -9.22 -4.98
C THR A 106 21.92 -7.81 -5.49
N HIS A 107 22.04 -7.60 -6.82
CA HIS A 107 21.76 -6.31 -7.42
C HIS A 107 20.31 -5.87 -7.18
N HIS A 108 19.33 -6.73 -7.51
CA HIS A 108 17.92 -6.40 -7.36
C HIS A 108 17.52 -6.24 -5.89
N TRP A 109 18.09 -7.06 -4.99
CA TRP A 109 17.85 -6.95 -3.55
C TRP A 109 18.31 -5.59 -3.01
N GLY A 110 19.53 -5.16 -3.34
CA GLY A 110 20.03 -3.83 -2.95
C GLY A 110 19.20 -2.68 -3.53
N LYS A 111 18.75 -2.79 -4.80
CA LYS A 111 17.88 -1.79 -5.42
C LYS A 111 16.49 -1.76 -4.81
N LEU A 112 15.95 -2.89 -4.38
CA LEU A 112 14.68 -2.97 -3.67
C LEU A 112 14.74 -2.15 -2.38
N ARG A 113 15.79 -2.29 -1.57
CA ARG A 113 15.98 -1.49 -0.35
C ARG A 113 15.98 0.01 -0.64
N ASN A 114 16.67 0.44 -1.69
CA ASN A 114 16.72 1.85 -2.05
C ASN A 114 15.34 2.41 -2.37
N VAL A 115 14.54 1.68 -3.16
CA VAL A 115 13.16 2.09 -3.50
C VAL A 115 12.26 2.06 -2.27
N PHE A 116 12.42 1.06 -1.41
CA PHE A 116 11.67 0.95 -0.17
C PHE A 116 11.95 2.12 0.78
N ASN A 117 13.21 2.55 0.90
CA ASN A 117 13.58 3.75 1.67
C ASN A 117 12.92 5.03 1.12
N VAL A 118 12.75 5.15 -0.21
CA VAL A 118 11.98 6.26 -0.80
C VAL A 118 10.51 6.17 -0.41
N ALA A 119 9.92 4.96 -0.33
CA ALA A 119 8.56 4.79 0.16
C ALA A 119 8.39 5.24 1.61
N LEU A 120 9.34 4.90 2.48
CA LEU A 120 9.34 5.32 3.89
C LEU A 120 9.55 6.83 4.03
N MET A 121 10.44 7.43 3.23
CA MET A 121 10.59 8.90 3.18
C MET A 121 9.24 9.59 2.88
N LYS A 122 8.43 9.03 1.98
CA LYS A 122 7.10 9.57 1.66
C LYS A 122 6.04 9.31 2.74
N ARG A 123 6.21 8.30 3.55
CA ARG A 123 5.28 7.88 4.62
C ARG A 123 6.05 7.42 5.86
N PRO A 124 6.69 8.37 6.58
CA PRO A 124 7.59 8.05 7.70
C PRO A 124 6.89 7.35 8.88
N ASN A 125 5.58 7.50 9.01
CA ASN A 125 4.79 6.78 10.02
C ASN A 125 4.75 5.26 9.82
N ARG A 126 5.19 4.75 8.67
CA ARG A 126 5.31 3.31 8.40
C ARG A 126 6.68 2.73 8.76
N THR A 127 7.64 3.60 9.08
CA THR A 127 9.00 3.20 9.39
C THR A 127 9.10 2.18 10.53
N PRO A 128 8.39 2.34 11.66
CA PRO A 128 8.50 1.36 12.75
C PRO A 128 8.14 -0.07 12.34
N ASN A 129 7.02 -0.27 11.65
CA ASN A 129 6.63 -1.60 11.17
C ASN A 129 7.59 -2.14 10.10
N ALA A 130 8.11 -1.26 9.25
CA ALA A 130 9.06 -1.63 8.21
C ALA A 130 10.41 -2.07 8.79
N GLU A 131 10.91 -1.39 9.80
CA GLU A 131 12.14 -1.75 10.51
C GLU A 131 11.96 -3.07 11.24
N GLU A 132 10.94 -3.18 12.11
CA GLU A 132 10.71 -4.37 12.92
C GLU A 132 10.50 -5.65 12.07
N LEU A 133 9.70 -5.54 11.00
CA LEU A 133 9.25 -6.72 10.25
C LEU A 133 10.16 -7.07 9.08
N PHE A 134 10.89 -6.10 8.51
CA PHE A 134 11.56 -6.31 7.24
C PHE A 134 13.01 -5.82 7.18
N LEU A 135 13.31 -4.60 7.65
CA LEU A 135 14.60 -3.96 7.38
C LEU A 135 15.72 -4.33 8.34
N ASP A 136 15.40 -4.71 9.57
CA ASP A 136 16.40 -5.03 10.58
C ASP A 136 17.06 -6.39 10.29
N ASP A 137 16.82 -7.41 11.09
CA ASP A 137 17.52 -8.69 10.96
C ASP A 137 17.18 -9.43 9.68
N ASN A 138 15.91 -9.39 9.26
CA ASN A 138 15.41 -10.13 8.10
C ASN A 138 16.13 -9.74 6.80
N TRP A 139 16.37 -8.45 6.58
CA TRP A 139 17.04 -7.96 5.38
C TRP A 139 18.42 -8.60 5.18
N GLN A 140 19.21 -8.70 6.26
CA GLN A 140 20.59 -9.18 6.22
C GLN A 140 20.67 -10.68 5.91
N LEU A 141 19.67 -11.46 6.32
CA LEU A 141 19.66 -12.91 6.09
C LEU A 141 19.67 -13.24 4.60
N LEU A 142 18.79 -12.61 3.80
CA LEU A 142 18.79 -12.86 2.36
C LEU A 142 20.02 -12.24 1.68
N SER A 143 20.50 -11.08 2.11
CA SER A 143 21.73 -10.50 1.58
C SER A 143 22.90 -11.46 1.73
N ALA A 144 23.10 -12.03 2.91
CA ALA A 144 24.18 -12.98 3.17
C ALA A 144 24.03 -14.27 2.35
N ALA A 145 22.81 -14.79 2.19
CA ALA A 145 22.57 -16.00 1.41
C ALA A 145 22.86 -15.80 -0.09
N LEU A 146 22.47 -14.63 -0.65
CA LEU A 146 22.75 -14.28 -2.04
C LEU A 146 24.26 -14.07 -2.27
N GLU A 147 24.96 -13.41 -1.34
CA GLU A 147 26.41 -13.19 -1.41
C GLU A 147 27.19 -14.49 -1.30
N ALA A 148 26.70 -15.44 -0.50
CA ALA A 148 27.32 -16.77 -0.36
C ALA A 148 27.06 -17.67 -1.58
N GLY A 149 26.05 -17.39 -2.40
CA GLY A 149 25.63 -18.24 -3.50
C GLY A 149 25.10 -19.59 -3.03
N ASP A 150 24.43 -19.62 -1.87
CA ASP A 150 23.86 -20.83 -1.28
C ASP A 150 22.38 -20.97 -1.67
N PRO A 151 22.01 -21.89 -2.57
CA PRO A 151 20.64 -22.03 -3.04
C PRO A 151 19.66 -22.34 -1.92
N THR A 152 20.04 -23.23 -0.98
CA THR A 152 19.14 -23.63 0.12
C THR A 152 18.86 -22.45 1.05
N ALA A 153 19.93 -21.76 1.48
CA ALA A 153 19.79 -20.58 2.34
C ALA A 153 19.04 -19.46 1.63
N ALA A 154 19.27 -19.26 0.31
CA ALA A 154 18.55 -18.25 -0.47
C ALA A 154 17.06 -18.56 -0.57
N HIS A 155 16.67 -19.82 -0.82
CA HIS A 155 15.26 -20.25 -0.83
C HIS A 155 14.58 -19.98 0.51
N GLU A 156 15.18 -20.46 1.60
CA GLU A 156 14.61 -20.33 2.95
C GLU A 156 14.45 -18.86 3.37
N THR A 157 15.52 -18.08 3.18
CA THR A 157 15.51 -16.67 3.57
C THR A 157 14.61 -15.83 2.67
N PHE A 158 14.49 -16.13 1.37
CA PHE A 158 13.53 -15.46 0.49
C PHE A 158 12.08 -15.67 0.97
N LEU A 159 11.71 -16.91 1.34
CA LEU A 159 10.38 -17.21 1.86
C LEU A 159 10.10 -16.49 3.20
N GLN A 160 11.13 -16.30 4.04
CA GLN A 160 11.03 -15.46 5.23
C GLN A 160 10.75 -13.98 4.86
N GLN A 161 11.48 -13.44 3.87
CA GLN A 161 11.25 -12.08 3.39
C GLN A 161 9.85 -11.91 2.78
N ARG A 162 9.38 -12.91 2.04
CA ARG A 162 7.98 -12.93 1.56
C ARG A 162 7.00 -12.81 2.72
N GLN A 163 7.20 -13.57 3.79
CA GLN A 163 6.34 -13.51 4.97
C GLN A 163 6.44 -12.14 5.67
N ALA A 164 7.63 -11.55 5.75
CA ALA A 164 7.85 -10.22 6.29
C ALA A 164 7.05 -9.14 5.50
N CYS A 165 7.08 -9.20 4.17
CA CYS A 165 6.27 -8.31 3.32
C CYS A 165 4.77 -8.46 3.60
N ILE A 166 4.27 -9.69 3.66
CA ILE A 166 2.87 -10.02 3.97
C ILE A 166 2.47 -9.47 5.33
N SER A 167 3.30 -9.66 6.35
CA SER A 167 3.05 -9.19 7.72
C SER A 167 3.04 -7.67 7.81
N CYS A 168 3.95 -6.99 7.12
CA CYS A 168 3.99 -5.54 7.05
C CYS A 168 2.71 -4.97 6.38
N HIS A 169 2.24 -5.58 5.29
CA HIS A 169 0.98 -5.18 4.67
C HIS A 169 -0.22 -5.33 5.62
N VAL A 170 -0.26 -6.39 6.43
CA VAL A 170 -1.30 -6.56 7.45
C VAL A 170 -1.20 -5.47 8.52
N ALA A 171 0.00 -5.22 9.05
CA ALA A 171 0.23 -4.19 10.07
C ALA A 171 -0.15 -2.77 9.59
N GLU A 172 0.01 -2.50 8.29
CA GLU A 172 -0.33 -1.22 7.66
C GLU A 172 -1.79 -1.13 7.15
N GLY A 173 -2.60 -2.18 7.31
CA GLY A 173 -3.99 -2.22 6.83
C GLY A 173 -4.12 -2.36 5.31
N PHE A 174 -3.14 -2.99 4.65
CA PHE A 174 -3.08 -3.26 3.22
C PHE A 174 -3.09 -4.75 2.89
N GLU A 175 -3.65 -5.59 3.77
CA GLU A 175 -3.70 -7.06 3.61
C GLU A 175 -4.29 -7.53 2.28
N PHE A 176 -5.13 -6.72 1.65
CA PHE A 176 -5.74 -7.04 0.35
C PHE A 176 -4.70 -7.17 -0.77
N VAL A 177 -3.53 -6.49 -0.69
CA VAL A 177 -2.46 -6.61 -1.69
C VAL A 177 -1.75 -7.97 -1.61
N ASN A 178 -1.86 -8.70 -0.50
CA ASN A 178 -1.29 -10.04 -0.35
C ASN A 178 -1.96 -11.08 -1.26
N SER A 179 -3.10 -10.75 -1.86
CA SER A 179 -3.78 -11.57 -2.86
C SER A 179 -3.21 -11.44 -4.28
N MET A 180 -2.24 -10.54 -4.50
CA MET A 180 -1.59 -10.34 -5.79
C MET A 180 -0.90 -11.63 -6.29
N LEU A 181 -0.83 -11.77 -7.61
CA LEU A 181 -0.30 -12.97 -8.27
C LEU A 181 1.14 -13.26 -7.83
N MET A 182 1.98 -12.22 -7.75
CA MET A 182 3.36 -12.34 -7.29
C MET A 182 3.52 -13.10 -5.97
N PHE A 183 2.64 -12.86 -4.98
CA PHE A 183 2.71 -13.56 -3.70
C PHE A 183 2.22 -15.02 -3.78
N LYS A 184 1.44 -15.37 -4.80
CA LYS A 184 1.01 -16.75 -5.05
C LYS A 184 2.09 -17.54 -5.79
N GLU A 185 2.67 -16.94 -6.82
CA GLU A 185 3.69 -17.55 -7.66
C GLU A 185 5.03 -17.74 -6.93
N THR A 186 5.34 -16.88 -5.96
CA THR A 186 6.54 -16.97 -5.14
C THR A 186 6.33 -17.68 -3.80
N ALA A 187 5.25 -18.45 -3.64
CA ALA A 187 4.93 -19.14 -2.39
C ALA A 187 5.84 -20.36 -2.11
N SER A 188 6.48 -20.90 -3.14
CA SER A 188 7.44 -21.99 -3.07
C SER A 188 8.41 -21.89 -4.25
N PHE A 189 9.52 -22.58 -4.16
CA PHE A 189 10.41 -22.76 -5.29
C PHE A 189 10.07 -24.06 -6.05
N PRO A 190 10.37 -24.15 -7.37
CA PRO A 190 10.23 -25.37 -8.12
C PRO A 190 11.06 -26.49 -7.48
N GLU A 191 10.52 -27.72 -7.46
CA GLU A 191 11.32 -28.90 -7.13
C GLU A 191 12.28 -29.20 -8.30
N ASN A 192 13.56 -29.37 -7.99
CA ASN A 192 14.59 -29.72 -8.97
C ASN A 192 14.54 -31.21 -9.32
#